data_b2e0604063a55647d30b8f9bec33d70e
#
_entry.id   b2e0604063a55647d30b8f9bec33d70e
#
_cell.length_a   1.000
_cell.length_b   1.000
_cell.length_c   1.000
_cell.angle_alpha   90.00
_cell.angle_beta   90.00
_cell.angle_gamma   90.00
#
_symmetry.space_group_name_H-M   'P 1'
#
loop_
_entity.id
_entity.type
_entity.pdbx_description
1 polymer ?
#
loop_
_entity_poly.entity_id
_entity_poly.type
_entity_poly.pdbx_seq_one_letter_code
_entity_poly.pdbx_strand_id
1 'polypeptide(L)'
;MTFYVIDDHPLMREAMVMLLRRLRPGAEVVEVSHLGKFAAAVKAHGEPDLICLDLKLPDTLGVSGVLDVRAAFPHTPLAVISSEPAAHSEDPCIEAGADIYIEKSAGATEISAALKTLLSAESELDQEEVDGTHTKLSKRQKQLILMLDQGLSNRDIAETLGISEHTVKVHLWRLFKRIGVNSRTQMLHYARVNGLLIN
;
A
#
# COMPACT_ATOMS: atom_id res chain seq x y z
N MET A 1 10.74 2.58 -13.52
CA MET A 1 9.63 2.62 -12.55
C MET A 1 8.34 2.53 -13.34
N THR A 2 7.58 1.45 -13.13
CA THR A 2 6.40 1.13 -13.94
C THR A 2 5.17 1.06 -13.05
N PHE A 3 4.19 1.91 -13.32
CA PHE A 3 2.91 1.95 -12.60
C PHE A 3 1.81 1.37 -13.47
N TYR A 4 0.93 0.58 -12.88
CA TYR A 4 -0.20 -0.02 -13.56
C TYR A 4 -1.51 0.57 -13.05
N VAL A 5 -2.38 0.97 -13.98
CA VAL A 5 -3.76 1.40 -13.69
C VAL A 5 -4.70 0.40 -14.33
N ILE A 6 -5.38 -0.38 -13.48
CA ILE A 6 -6.30 -1.44 -13.89
C ILE A 6 -7.72 -0.98 -13.55
N ASP A 7 -8.45 -0.51 -14.55
CA ASP A 7 -9.81 0.05 -14.40
C ASP A 7 -10.53 -0.12 -15.76
N ASP A 8 -11.77 -0.55 -15.77
CA ASP A 8 -12.54 -0.70 -17.02
C ASP A 8 -13.12 0.64 -17.54
N HIS A 9 -13.17 1.68 -16.69
CA HIS A 9 -13.67 3.02 -17.05
C HIS A 9 -12.59 3.88 -17.72
N PRO A 10 -12.69 4.20 -19.03
CA PRO A 10 -11.64 4.91 -19.76
C PRO A 10 -11.28 6.27 -19.14
N LEU A 11 -12.28 7.08 -18.78
CA LEU A 11 -12.04 8.41 -18.19
C LEU A 11 -11.32 8.33 -16.86
N MET A 12 -11.62 7.33 -16.03
CA MET A 12 -10.94 7.15 -14.76
C MET A 12 -9.48 6.74 -14.97
N ARG A 13 -9.21 5.83 -15.92
CA ARG A 13 -7.83 5.47 -16.28
C ARG A 13 -7.04 6.71 -16.72
N GLU A 14 -7.57 7.50 -17.66
CA GLU A 14 -6.91 8.72 -18.13
C GLU A 14 -6.61 9.70 -16.98
N ALA A 15 -7.59 9.92 -16.09
CA ALA A 15 -7.42 10.78 -14.92
C ALA A 15 -6.29 10.26 -14.00
N MET A 16 -6.25 8.97 -13.74
CA MET A 16 -5.21 8.33 -12.94
C MET A 16 -3.84 8.42 -13.58
N VAL A 17 -3.75 8.21 -14.90
CA VAL A 17 -2.50 8.38 -15.65
C VAL A 17 -1.95 9.78 -15.52
N MET A 18 -2.81 10.80 -15.70
CA MET A 18 -2.41 12.20 -15.55
C MET A 18 -1.90 12.50 -14.13
N LEU A 19 -2.60 11.98 -13.13
CA LEU A 19 -2.25 12.16 -11.72
C LEU A 19 -0.93 11.48 -11.38
N LEU A 20 -0.72 10.23 -11.79
CA LEU A 20 0.50 9.47 -11.54
C LEU A 20 1.72 10.08 -12.25
N ARG A 21 1.57 10.54 -13.49
CA ARG A 21 2.62 11.27 -14.23
C ARG A 21 3.01 12.57 -13.55
N ARG A 22 2.04 13.26 -12.91
CA ARG A 22 2.32 14.46 -12.11
C ARG A 22 3.07 14.14 -10.82
N LEU A 23 2.74 13.01 -10.18
CA LEU A 23 3.41 12.55 -8.95
C LEU A 23 4.82 12.04 -9.20
N ARG A 24 5.05 11.36 -10.33
CA ARG A 24 6.34 10.78 -10.73
C ARG A 24 6.55 10.95 -12.24
N PRO A 25 7.09 12.09 -12.69
CA PRO A 25 7.21 12.41 -14.13
C PRO A 25 8.07 11.43 -14.94
N GLY A 26 8.94 10.67 -14.27
CA GLY A 26 9.80 9.66 -14.93
C GLY A 26 9.24 8.24 -14.93
N ALA A 27 8.05 8.02 -14.37
CA ALA A 27 7.45 6.70 -14.35
C ALA A 27 6.72 6.39 -15.66
N GLU A 28 6.86 5.17 -16.15
CA GLU A 28 5.97 4.63 -17.18
C GLU A 28 4.63 4.27 -16.53
N VAL A 29 3.52 4.75 -17.08
CA VAL A 29 2.18 4.42 -16.59
C VAL A 29 1.46 3.59 -17.65
N VAL A 30 1.17 2.35 -17.31
CA VAL A 30 0.55 1.34 -18.18
C VAL A 30 -0.92 1.19 -17.83
N GLU A 31 -1.77 1.33 -18.84
CA GLU A 31 -3.22 1.21 -18.71
C GLU A 31 -3.67 -0.21 -19.02
N VAL A 32 -4.50 -0.78 -18.15
CA VAL A 32 -5.07 -2.11 -18.30
C VAL A 32 -6.58 -2.04 -18.06
N SER A 33 -7.38 -2.53 -18.99
CA SER A 33 -8.86 -2.45 -18.90
C SER A 33 -9.51 -3.63 -18.17
N HIS A 34 -8.79 -4.73 -17.94
CA HIS A 34 -9.28 -5.97 -17.34
C HIS A 34 -8.13 -6.67 -16.62
N LEU A 35 -8.39 -7.30 -15.49
CA LEU A 35 -7.35 -8.00 -14.73
C LEU A 35 -6.70 -9.13 -15.54
N GLY A 36 -7.47 -9.84 -16.35
CA GLY A 36 -6.97 -10.90 -17.22
C GLY A 36 -5.91 -10.48 -18.25
N LYS A 37 -5.78 -9.16 -18.52
CA LYS A 37 -4.73 -8.61 -19.40
C LYS A 37 -3.47 -8.21 -18.63
N PHE A 38 -3.52 -8.17 -17.32
CA PHE A 38 -2.45 -7.62 -16.49
C PHE A 38 -1.14 -8.41 -16.63
N ALA A 39 -1.19 -9.74 -16.59
CA ALA A 39 0.00 -10.58 -16.73
C ALA A 39 0.72 -10.36 -18.09
N ALA A 40 -0.04 -10.16 -19.17
CA ALA A 40 0.53 -9.85 -20.48
C ALA A 40 1.16 -8.45 -20.52
N ALA A 41 0.54 -7.47 -19.85
CA ALA A 41 1.07 -6.12 -19.72
C ALA A 41 2.38 -6.12 -18.91
N VAL A 42 2.45 -6.84 -17.79
CA VAL A 42 3.69 -6.99 -17.00
C VAL A 42 4.81 -7.62 -17.83
N LYS A 43 4.50 -8.64 -18.64
CA LYS A 43 5.50 -9.24 -19.54
C LYS A 43 6.04 -8.26 -20.59
N ALA A 44 5.23 -7.30 -21.02
CA ALA A 44 5.60 -6.31 -22.04
C ALA A 44 6.34 -5.09 -21.46
N HIS A 45 5.97 -4.62 -20.26
CA HIS A 45 6.40 -3.35 -19.68
C HIS A 45 7.25 -3.50 -18.41
N GLY A 46 7.39 -4.71 -17.88
CA GLY A 46 8.20 -5.01 -16.68
C GLY A 46 7.40 -5.09 -15.38
N GLU A 47 8.11 -5.41 -14.31
CA GLU A 47 7.52 -5.58 -12.97
C GLU A 47 6.90 -4.28 -12.44
N PRO A 48 5.76 -4.38 -11.72
CA PRO A 48 5.09 -3.21 -11.20
C PRO A 48 5.79 -2.65 -9.96
N ASP A 49 6.02 -1.33 -9.96
CA ASP A 49 6.41 -0.55 -8.78
C ASP A 49 5.19 0.03 -8.04
N LEU A 50 4.04 0.10 -8.69
CA LEU A 50 2.75 0.49 -8.11
C LEU A 50 1.61 -0.13 -8.92
N ILE A 51 0.61 -0.64 -8.24
CA ILE A 51 -0.64 -1.11 -8.86
C ILE A 51 -1.81 -0.31 -8.30
N CYS A 52 -2.55 0.35 -9.17
CA CYS A 52 -3.85 0.96 -8.89
C CYS A 52 -4.93 0.06 -9.49
N LEU A 53 -5.76 -0.55 -8.66
CA LEU A 53 -6.74 -1.57 -9.04
C LEU A 53 -8.16 -1.08 -8.76
N ASP A 54 -9.01 -1.08 -9.78
CA ASP A 54 -10.45 -0.97 -9.55
C ASP A 54 -10.99 -2.27 -8.93
N LEU A 55 -11.81 -2.13 -7.90
CA LEU A 55 -12.49 -3.25 -7.26
C LEU A 55 -13.57 -3.86 -8.17
N LYS A 56 -14.22 -3.03 -9.00
CA LYS A 56 -15.34 -3.44 -9.87
C LYS A 56 -14.89 -3.65 -11.31
N LEU A 57 -14.07 -4.64 -11.54
CA LEU A 57 -13.74 -5.06 -12.89
C LEU A 57 -14.73 -6.12 -13.38
N PRO A 58 -15.04 -6.16 -14.70
CA PRO A 58 -16.00 -7.11 -15.27
C PRO A 58 -15.55 -8.58 -15.17
N ASP A 59 -14.26 -8.81 -14.95
CA ASP A 59 -13.63 -10.13 -14.87
C ASP A 59 -13.21 -10.51 -13.43
N THR A 60 -13.66 -9.77 -12.40
CA THR A 60 -13.41 -10.07 -10.99
C THR A 60 -14.70 -10.05 -10.16
N LEU A 61 -14.70 -10.69 -9.00
CA LEU A 61 -15.82 -10.70 -8.06
C LEU A 61 -15.35 -10.23 -6.67
N GLY A 62 -15.89 -9.12 -6.18
CA GLY A 62 -15.53 -8.56 -4.88
C GLY A 62 -14.02 -8.38 -4.76
N VAL A 63 -13.42 -8.91 -3.70
CA VAL A 63 -11.98 -8.79 -3.42
C VAL A 63 -11.09 -9.81 -4.16
N SER A 64 -11.65 -10.66 -5.02
CA SER A 64 -10.86 -11.70 -5.72
C SER A 64 -9.70 -11.11 -6.52
N GLY A 65 -9.91 -9.97 -7.21
CA GLY A 65 -8.86 -9.28 -7.94
C GLY A 65 -7.71 -8.79 -7.04
N VAL A 66 -8.03 -8.37 -5.82
CA VAL A 66 -7.02 -7.95 -4.82
C VAL A 66 -6.18 -9.16 -4.39
N LEU A 67 -6.83 -10.29 -4.11
CA LEU A 67 -6.15 -11.55 -3.75
C LEU A 67 -5.23 -12.05 -4.86
N ASP A 68 -5.71 -12.04 -6.10
CA ASP A 68 -4.94 -12.48 -7.28
C ASP A 68 -3.69 -11.61 -7.49
N VAL A 69 -3.87 -10.28 -7.44
CA VAL A 69 -2.76 -9.33 -7.57
C VAL A 69 -1.76 -9.50 -6.43
N ARG A 70 -2.24 -9.64 -5.19
CA ARG A 70 -1.36 -9.79 -4.03
C ARG A 70 -0.61 -11.13 -4.03
N ALA A 71 -1.23 -12.20 -4.52
CA ALA A 71 -0.57 -13.50 -4.69
C ALA A 71 0.56 -13.43 -5.73
N ALA A 72 0.34 -12.71 -6.84
CA ALA A 72 1.34 -12.53 -7.89
C ALA A 72 2.44 -11.54 -7.51
N PHE A 73 2.10 -10.46 -6.81
CA PHE A 73 3.00 -9.36 -6.43
C PHE A 73 2.95 -9.10 -4.92
N PRO A 74 3.57 -9.95 -4.08
CA PRO A 74 3.44 -9.91 -2.62
C PRO A 74 3.93 -8.61 -1.97
N HIS A 75 4.86 -7.92 -2.60
CA HIS A 75 5.55 -6.76 -2.03
C HIS A 75 5.25 -5.44 -2.74
N THR A 76 4.63 -5.48 -3.92
CA THR A 76 4.31 -4.28 -4.68
C THR A 76 3.18 -3.48 -4.02
N PRO A 77 3.30 -2.14 -3.90
CA PRO A 77 2.22 -1.28 -3.45
C PRO A 77 0.96 -1.48 -4.25
N LEU A 78 -0.14 -1.72 -3.56
CA LEU A 78 -1.45 -1.97 -4.15
C LEU A 78 -2.48 -1.00 -3.59
N ALA A 79 -2.88 -0.02 -4.41
CA ALA A 79 -3.98 0.88 -4.13
C ALA A 79 -5.26 0.35 -4.77
N VAL A 80 -6.28 0.10 -3.98
CA VAL A 80 -7.64 -0.17 -4.51
C VAL A 80 -8.36 1.16 -4.66
N ILE A 81 -8.96 1.39 -5.83
CA ILE A 81 -9.70 2.62 -6.15
C ILE A 81 -11.09 2.21 -6.63
N SER A 82 -12.12 2.53 -5.87
CA SER A 82 -13.47 2.02 -6.13
C SER A 82 -14.55 3.07 -6.01
N SER A 83 -15.67 2.86 -6.70
CA SER A 83 -16.90 3.64 -6.54
C SER A 83 -17.71 3.22 -5.32
N GLU A 84 -17.34 2.14 -4.63
CA GLU A 84 -18.02 1.71 -3.41
C GLU A 84 -17.60 2.56 -2.22
N PRO A 85 -18.52 2.82 -1.25
CA PRO A 85 -18.15 3.51 -0.02
C PRO A 85 -17.13 2.71 0.80
N ALA A 86 -16.13 3.40 1.34
CA ALA A 86 -15.07 2.80 2.17
C ALA A 86 -15.65 2.01 3.36
N ALA A 87 -16.74 2.52 3.97
CA ALA A 87 -17.41 1.87 5.09
C ALA A 87 -17.83 0.40 4.85
N HIS A 88 -17.95 -0.01 3.58
CA HIS A 88 -18.38 -1.38 3.23
C HIS A 88 -17.25 -2.23 2.63
N SER A 89 -16.27 -1.60 1.98
CA SER A 89 -15.34 -2.31 1.12
C SER A 89 -13.87 -2.14 1.51
N GLU A 90 -13.55 -1.15 2.36
CA GLU A 90 -12.17 -0.89 2.78
C GLU A 90 -11.59 -2.06 3.58
N ASP A 91 -12.24 -2.46 4.68
CA ASP A 91 -11.73 -3.53 5.54
C ASP A 91 -11.55 -4.86 4.78
N PRO A 92 -12.52 -5.34 3.98
CA PRO A 92 -12.32 -6.53 3.14
C PRO A 92 -11.16 -6.42 2.15
N CYS A 93 -10.95 -5.25 1.52
CA CYS A 93 -9.83 -5.04 0.61
C CYS A 93 -8.48 -5.05 1.32
N ILE A 94 -8.40 -4.43 2.50
CA ILE A 94 -7.18 -4.42 3.30
C ILE A 94 -6.85 -5.83 3.81
N GLU A 95 -7.85 -6.60 4.26
CA GLU A 95 -7.68 -8.00 4.65
C GLU A 95 -7.22 -8.88 3.48
N ALA A 96 -7.73 -8.60 2.27
CA ALA A 96 -7.30 -9.28 1.04
C ALA A 96 -5.87 -8.88 0.59
N GLY A 97 -5.29 -7.84 1.19
CA GLY A 97 -3.90 -7.43 0.97
C GLY A 97 -3.72 -6.11 0.22
N ALA A 98 -4.76 -5.30 0.03
CA ALA A 98 -4.58 -3.93 -0.44
C ALA A 98 -3.81 -3.11 0.60
N ASP A 99 -2.96 -2.20 0.15
CA ASP A 99 -2.22 -1.31 1.04
C ASP A 99 -3.04 -0.06 1.41
N ILE A 100 -3.87 0.40 0.49
CA ILE A 100 -4.83 1.50 0.69
C ILE A 100 -6.12 1.25 -0.09
N TYR A 101 -7.19 1.84 0.42
CA TYR A 101 -8.47 1.94 -0.28
C TYR A 101 -8.81 3.41 -0.51
N ILE A 102 -9.24 3.76 -1.71
CA ILE A 102 -9.59 5.13 -2.09
C ILE A 102 -10.93 5.09 -2.81
N GLU A 103 -11.86 5.93 -2.38
CA GLU A 103 -13.12 6.11 -3.11
C GLU A 103 -12.88 6.91 -4.40
N LYS A 104 -13.48 6.51 -5.52
CA LYS A 104 -13.44 7.28 -6.79
C LYS A 104 -14.12 8.65 -6.66
N SER A 105 -14.98 8.83 -5.66
CA SER A 105 -15.60 10.11 -5.30
C SER A 105 -14.65 11.09 -4.63
N ALA A 106 -13.53 10.63 -4.12
CA ALA A 106 -12.50 11.48 -3.54
C ALA A 106 -11.93 12.46 -4.58
N GLY A 107 -11.64 13.67 -4.14
CA GLY A 107 -11.04 14.68 -5.02
C GLY A 107 -9.62 14.31 -5.45
N ALA A 108 -9.19 14.83 -6.62
CA ALA A 108 -7.85 14.55 -7.15
C ALA A 108 -6.71 14.86 -6.16
N THR A 109 -6.88 15.86 -5.31
CA THR A 109 -5.92 16.23 -4.25
C THR A 109 -5.81 15.13 -3.20
N GLU A 110 -6.93 14.55 -2.79
CA GLU A 110 -7.00 13.49 -1.78
C GLU A 110 -6.40 12.19 -2.32
N ILE A 111 -6.78 11.79 -3.53
CA ILE A 111 -6.20 10.63 -4.24
C ILE A 111 -4.68 10.82 -4.37
N SER A 112 -4.25 12.01 -4.79
CA SER A 112 -2.82 12.36 -4.93
C SER A 112 -2.06 12.23 -3.61
N ALA A 113 -2.63 12.74 -2.52
CA ALA A 113 -2.03 12.67 -1.18
C ALA A 113 -1.90 11.22 -0.70
N ALA A 114 -2.94 10.40 -0.88
CA ALA A 114 -2.94 8.99 -0.51
C ALA A 114 -1.87 8.19 -1.29
N LEU A 115 -1.81 8.36 -2.62
CA LEU A 115 -0.80 7.71 -3.45
C LEU A 115 0.62 8.21 -3.16
N LYS A 116 0.79 9.51 -2.87
CA LYS A 116 2.09 10.05 -2.46
C LYS A 116 2.58 9.43 -1.16
N THR A 117 1.70 9.29 -0.17
CA THR A 117 2.02 8.62 1.10
C THR A 117 2.40 7.16 0.87
N LEU A 118 1.66 6.45 0.01
CA LEU A 118 1.96 5.07 -0.37
C LEU A 118 3.36 4.94 -0.99
N LEU A 119 3.69 5.81 -1.95
CA LEU A 119 4.99 5.81 -2.64
C LEU A 119 6.15 6.32 -1.78
N SER A 120 5.89 7.24 -0.82
CA SER A 120 6.94 7.77 0.07
C SER A 120 7.37 6.73 1.09
N ALA A 121 6.44 5.89 1.55
CA ALA A 121 6.74 4.80 2.47
C ALA A 121 7.72 3.77 1.87
N GLU A 122 7.81 3.66 0.55
CA GLU A 122 8.82 2.82 -0.12
C GLU A 122 10.17 3.49 -0.24
N SER A 123 10.21 4.78 -0.60
CA SER A 123 11.49 5.49 -0.77
C SER A 123 12.29 5.58 0.54
N GLU A 124 11.62 5.53 1.69
CA GLU A 124 12.28 5.44 2.99
C GLU A 124 12.85 4.02 3.28
N LEU A 125 12.26 2.97 2.66
CA LEU A 125 12.75 1.60 2.77
C LEU A 125 13.93 1.35 1.81
N ASP A 126 13.87 1.87 0.57
CA ASP A 126 14.91 1.69 -0.45
C ASP A 126 16.20 2.46 -0.13
N GLN A 127 16.11 3.60 0.57
CA GLN A 127 17.30 4.36 0.96
C GLN A 127 18.12 3.70 2.09
N GLU A 128 17.55 2.74 2.83
CA GLU A 128 18.25 2.00 3.88
C GLU A 128 18.81 0.64 3.42
N GLU A 129 18.45 0.14 2.23
CA GLU A 129 18.98 -1.12 1.70
C GLU A 129 20.42 -1.04 1.13
N VAL A 130 21.02 0.15 1.05
CA VAL A 130 22.37 0.33 0.52
C VAL A 130 23.47 -0.16 1.48
N ASP A 131 23.13 -0.47 2.73
CA ASP A 131 24.09 -0.99 3.71
C ASP A 131 23.72 -2.44 4.10
N GLY A 132 24.22 -3.38 3.36
CA GLY A 132 24.10 -4.86 3.37
C GLY A 132 23.85 -5.64 4.67
N THR A 133 23.03 -5.13 5.58
CA THR A 133 22.58 -5.84 6.78
C THR A 133 21.06 -5.80 6.91
N HIS A 134 20.43 -6.94 6.68
CA HIS A 134 18.98 -7.22 6.68
C HIS A 134 18.20 -6.89 7.99
N THR A 135 18.74 -6.14 8.93
CA THR A 135 18.19 -6.00 10.28
C THR A 135 17.96 -4.56 10.78
N LYS A 136 18.29 -3.53 10.03
CA LYS A 136 18.08 -2.15 10.52
C LYS A 136 16.68 -1.65 10.19
N LEU A 137 15.84 -1.49 11.22
CA LEU A 137 14.55 -0.82 11.14
C LEU A 137 14.73 0.69 10.96
N SER A 138 13.88 1.32 10.12
CA SER A 138 13.86 2.76 9.94
C SER A 138 13.50 3.50 11.23
N LYS A 139 13.84 4.79 11.32
CA LYS A 139 13.44 5.64 12.47
C LYS A 139 11.93 5.60 12.68
N ARG A 140 11.16 5.62 11.60
CA ARG A 140 9.70 5.57 11.61
C ARG A 140 9.17 4.23 12.11
N GLN A 141 9.76 3.12 11.65
CA GLN A 141 9.41 1.78 12.11
C GLN A 141 9.70 1.59 13.61
N LYS A 142 10.84 2.07 14.09
CA LYS A 142 11.18 2.08 15.52
C LYS A 142 10.19 2.92 16.33
N GLN A 143 9.81 4.10 15.83
CA GLN A 143 8.81 4.95 16.45
C GLN A 143 7.46 4.26 16.56
N LEU A 144 7.00 3.55 15.51
CA LEU A 144 5.77 2.77 15.55
C LEU A 144 5.83 1.64 16.59
N ILE A 145 6.96 0.92 16.67
CA ILE A 145 7.14 -0.14 17.67
C ILE A 145 7.06 0.42 19.09
N LEU A 146 7.68 1.58 19.36
CA LEU A 146 7.61 2.24 20.66
C LEU A 146 6.17 2.65 21.02
N MET A 147 5.43 3.20 20.05
CA MET A 147 4.01 3.55 20.26
C MET A 147 3.13 2.31 20.50
N LEU A 148 3.42 1.20 19.82
CA LEU A 148 2.76 -0.08 20.08
C LEU A 148 3.05 -0.59 21.50
N ASP A 149 4.28 -0.46 21.99
CA ASP A 149 4.66 -0.89 23.34
C ASP A 149 4.02 -0.01 24.43
N GLN A 150 3.82 1.28 24.16
CA GLN A 150 3.05 2.19 25.01
C GLN A 150 1.55 1.88 25.04
N GLY A 151 1.07 0.91 24.29
CA GLY A 151 -0.34 0.52 24.26
C GLY A 151 -1.24 1.42 23.42
N LEU A 152 -0.67 2.37 22.65
CA LEU A 152 -1.45 3.31 21.81
C LEU A 152 -2.27 2.56 20.75
N SER A 153 -3.54 2.94 20.58
CA SER A 153 -4.37 2.45 19.49
C SER A 153 -3.90 3.01 18.14
N ASN A 154 -4.33 2.42 17.03
CA ASN A 154 -4.02 2.95 15.69
C ASN A 154 -4.51 4.39 15.53
N ARG A 155 -5.61 4.74 16.16
CA ARG A 155 -6.16 6.09 16.18
C ARG A 155 -5.23 7.06 16.93
N ASP A 156 -4.77 6.69 18.13
CA ASP A 156 -3.86 7.53 18.92
C ASP A 156 -2.51 7.71 18.21
N ILE A 157 -2.04 6.65 17.55
CA ILE A 157 -0.84 6.69 16.70
C ILE A 157 -1.06 7.66 15.53
N ALA A 158 -2.21 7.60 14.87
CA ALA A 158 -2.56 8.48 13.76
C ALA A 158 -2.57 9.95 14.17
N GLU A 159 -3.22 10.27 15.30
CA GLU A 159 -3.24 11.62 15.88
C GLU A 159 -1.82 12.11 16.23
N THR A 160 -1.02 11.25 16.89
CA THR A 160 0.36 11.59 17.27
C THR A 160 1.27 11.86 16.07
N LEU A 161 1.05 11.13 14.97
CA LEU A 161 1.88 11.20 13.78
C LEU A 161 1.36 12.17 12.71
N GLY A 162 0.17 12.74 12.90
CA GLY A 162 -0.49 13.64 11.93
C GLY A 162 -0.87 12.95 10.61
N ILE A 163 -1.21 11.67 10.65
CA ILE A 163 -1.59 10.84 9.49
C ILE A 163 -2.96 10.19 9.73
N SER A 164 -3.54 9.56 8.72
CA SER A 164 -4.80 8.83 8.89
C SER A 164 -4.59 7.52 9.67
N GLU A 165 -5.63 7.04 10.37
CA GLU A 165 -5.61 5.73 11.01
C GLU A 165 -5.35 4.61 10.00
N HIS A 166 -5.90 4.77 8.79
CA HIS A 166 -5.65 3.87 7.67
C HIS A 166 -4.14 3.81 7.33
N THR A 167 -3.47 4.96 7.22
CA THR A 167 -2.02 5.02 6.96
C THR A 167 -1.22 4.30 8.05
N VAL A 168 -1.66 4.40 9.32
CA VAL A 168 -1.04 3.65 10.43
C VAL A 168 -1.20 2.15 10.24
N LYS A 169 -2.41 1.67 9.89
CA LYS A 169 -2.65 0.24 9.59
C LYS A 169 -1.72 -0.28 8.49
N VAL A 170 -1.54 0.48 7.41
CA VAL A 170 -0.61 0.14 6.31
C VAL A 170 0.84 0.03 6.81
N HIS A 171 1.31 1.02 7.56
CA HIS A 171 2.68 0.99 8.09
C HIS A 171 2.91 -0.19 9.04
N LEU A 172 1.95 -0.49 9.91
CA LEU A 172 2.03 -1.62 10.82
C LEU A 172 2.01 -2.95 10.08
N TRP A 173 1.12 -3.10 9.10
CA TRP A 173 1.05 -4.31 8.29
C TRP A 173 2.37 -4.57 7.55
N ARG A 174 2.97 -3.56 6.90
CA ARG A 174 4.27 -3.67 6.24
C ARG A 174 5.38 -4.03 7.22
N LEU A 175 5.39 -3.39 8.37
CA LEU A 175 6.34 -3.68 9.44
C LEU A 175 6.22 -5.13 9.91
N PHE A 176 5.00 -5.61 10.13
CA PHE A 176 4.75 -6.99 10.55
C PHE A 176 5.20 -7.98 9.48
N LYS A 177 4.89 -7.71 8.23
CA LYS A 177 5.30 -8.56 7.11
C LYS A 177 6.82 -8.60 6.92
N ARG A 178 7.50 -7.46 7.00
CA ARG A 178 8.96 -7.37 6.93
C ARG A 178 9.65 -8.20 8.02
N ILE A 179 9.07 -8.21 9.22
CA ILE A 179 9.62 -8.92 10.40
C ILE A 179 9.17 -10.40 10.42
N GLY A 180 8.17 -10.78 9.62
CA GLY A 180 7.62 -12.14 9.59
C GLY A 180 6.69 -12.44 10.77
N VAL A 181 5.99 -11.42 11.32
CA VAL A 181 5.01 -11.56 12.39
C VAL A 181 3.60 -11.24 11.89
N ASN A 182 2.58 -11.83 12.53
CA ASN A 182 1.20 -11.72 12.07
C ASN A 182 0.27 -10.99 13.06
N SER A 183 0.82 -10.49 14.18
CA SER A 183 0.01 -9.79 15.17
C SER A 183 0.83 -8.78 15.96
N ARG A 184 0.11 -7.81 16.56
CA ARG A 184 0.68 -6.81 17.47
C ARG A 184 1.45 -7.48 18.63
N THR A 185 0.90 -8.53 19.22
CA THR A 185 1.53 -9.25 20.34
C THR A 185 2.84 -9.92 19.90
N GLN A 186 2.85 -10.55 18.73
CA GLN A 186 4.07 -11.13 18.16
C GLN A 186 5.11 -10.06 17.83
N MET A 187 4.68 -8.89 17.33
CA MET A 187 5.55 -7.75 17.07
C MET A 187 6.24 -7.27 18.35
N LEU A 188 5.51 -7.09 19.43
CA LEU A 188 6.06 -6.67 20.73
C LEU A 188 7.01 -7.72 21.32
N HIS A 189 6.66 -9.00 21.19
CA HIS A 189 7.55 -10.08 21.59
C HIS A 189 8.86 -10.05 20.80
N TYR A 190 8.78 -9.95 19.48
CA TYR A 190 9.95 -9.82 18.61
C TYR A 190 10.82 -8.62 18.99
N ALA A 191 10.20 -7.46 19.24
CA ALA A 191 10.90 -6.23 19.58
C ALA A 191 11.66 -6.34 20.91
N ARG A 192 11.09 -7.03 21.91
CA ARG A 192 11.74 -7.29 23.19
C ARG A 192 12.92 -8.27 23.05
N VAL A 193 12.73 -9.36 22.34
CA VAL A 193 13.79 -10.38 22.13
C VAL A 193 14.98 -9.80 21.36
N ASN A 194 14.72 -8.88 20.40
CA ASN A 194 15.77 -8.29 19.57
C ASN A 194 16.32 -6.95 20.12
N GLY A 195 15.97 -6.57 21.35
CA GLY A 195 16.50 -5.35 21.99
C GLY A 195 16.06 -4.04 21.35
N LEU A 196 14.93 -4.05 20.62
CA LEU A 196 14.36 -2.85 19.97
C LEU A 196 13.58 -1.98 20.95
N LEU A 197 13.19 -2.53 22.10
CA LEU A 197 12.54 -1.90 23.24
C LEU A 197 13.54 -1.97 24.41
N ILE A 198 14.47 -1.03 24.46
CA ILE A 198 15.36 -0.86 25.60
C ILE A 198 14.69 0.18 26.50
N ASN A 199 14.42 -0.21 27.74
CA ASN A 199 14.11 0.73 28.82
C ASN A 199 15.35 1.56 29.17
#